data_769b596b765b33a9ab22b5e646f0a196
#
_entry.id   769b596b765b33a9ab22b5e646f0a196
#
_cell.length_a   1.000
_cell.length_b   1.000
_cell.length_c   1.000
_cell.angle_alpha   90.00
_cell.angle_beta   90.00
_cell.angle_gamma   90.00
#
_symmetry.space_group_name_H-M   'P 1'
#
loop_
_entity.id
_entity.type
_entity.pdbx_description
1 polymer ?
#
loop_
_entity_poly.entity_id
_entity_poly.type
_entity_poly.pdbx_seq_one_letter_code
_entity_poly.pdbx_strand_id
1 'polypeptide(L)'
;MVFASVPEGDFVWTRGADRVRRFKSSSFGHREYCGDCGTPFSMKVDHQPETVDFSVATLDDPERVAPGFHIFDVSRIPWFETKDALPRHARFRKDTRGLEGTPPD
;
A
#
# COMPACT_ATOMS: atom_id res chain seq x y z
N MET A 1 0.42 -1.51 -8.42
CA MET A 1 0.66 -0.28 -7.65
C MET A 1 1.92 -0.44 -6.81
N VAL A 2 2.78 0.58 -6.81
CA VAL A 2 3.95 0.60 -5.94
C VAL A 2 3.63 1.44 -4.72
N PHE A 3 3.85 0.91 -3.53
CA PHE A 3 3.62 1.65 -2.29
C PHE A 3 4.77 1.41 -1.32
N ALA A 4 4.92 2.33 -0.37
CA ALA A 4 5.92 2.24 0.69
C ALA A 4 5.22 2.39 2.04
N SER A 5 5.78 1.76 3.06
CA SER A 5 5.24 1.81 4.43
C SER A 5 6.10 2.71 5.30
N VAL A 6 5.43 3.54 6.10
CA VAL A 6 6.09 4.37 7.12
C VAL A 6 5.30 4.27 8.43
N PRO A 7 5.95 4.56 9.57
CA PRO A 7 5.20 4.68 10.82
C PRO A 7 4.11 5.76 10.69
N GLU A 8 2.96 5.51 11.28
CA GLU A 8 1.82 6.43 11.18
C GLU A 8 2.17 7.85 11.63
N GLY A 9 2.98 7.97 12.67
CA GLY A 9 3.42 9.27 13.18
C GLY A 9 4.29 10.07 12.23
N ASP A 10 4.87 9.43 11.22
CA ASP A 10 5.73 10.08 10.23
C ASP A 10 4.96 10.50 8.98
N PHE A 11 3.68 10.15 8.89
CA PHE A 11 2.84 10.49 7.73
C PHE A 11 1.96 11.69 8.07
N VAL A 12 2.14 12.79 7.36
CA VAL A 12 1.45 14.05 7.61
C VAL A 12 0.90 14.61 6.30
N TRP A 13 -0.36 15.03 6.32
CA TRP A 13 -0.93 15.81 5.23
C TRP A 13 -0.49 17.26 5.39
N THR A 14 0.36 17.73 4.49
CA THR A 14 0.88 19.11 4.56
C THR A 14 -0.11 20.12 3.99
N ARG A 15 -1.02 19.68 3.13
CA ARG A 15 -2.02 20.52 2.49
C ARG A 15 -3.14 19.65 1.91
N GLY A 16 -4.37 20.15 1.95
CA GLY A 16 -5.51 19.48 1.30
C GLY A 16 -6.10 18.30 2.06
N ALA A 17 -5.81 18.16 3.34
CA ALA A 17 -6.34 17.06 4.16
C ALA A 17 -7.88 17.01 4.15
N ASP A 18 -8.54 18.15 3.99
CA ASP A 18 -10.01 18.25 3.93
C ASP A 18 -10.61 17.65 2.66
N ARG A 19 -9.78 17.37 1.63
CA ARG A 19 -10.22 16.77 0.38
C ARG A 19 -10.02 15.26 0.36
N VAL A 20 -9.38 14.69 1.37
CA VAL A 20 -9.15 13.25 1.47
C VAL A 20 -10.45 12.55 1.84
N ARG A 21 -10.76 11.50 1.10
CA ARG A 21 -11.90 10.63 1.39
C ARG A 21 -11.41 9.24 1.71
N ARG A 22 -12.20 8.50 2.46
CA ARG A 22 -11.86 7.17 2.93
C ARG A 22 -12.88 6.17 2.43
N PHE A 23 -12.39 5.02 1.96
CA PHE A 23 -13.21 3.92 1.50
C PHE A 23 -12.80 2.65 2.23
N LYS A 24 -13.76 1.96 2.83
CA LYS A 24 -13.50 0.65 3.43
C LYS A 24 -13.43 -0.38 2.32
N SER A 25 -12.21 -0.78 1.95
CA SER A 25 -11.95 -1.64 0.80
C SER A 25 -12.10 -3.13 1.12
N SER A 26 -12.07 -3.49 2.40
CA SER A 26 -12.23 -4.87 2.86
C SER A 26 -12.65 -4.88 4.32
N SER A 27 -12.88 -6.07 4.88
CA SER A 27 -13.23 -6.22 6.29
C SER A 27 -12.11 -5.77 7.24
N PHE A 28 -10.86 -5.75 6.75
CA PHE A 28 -9.69 -5.48 7.59
C PHE A 28 -8.89 -4.24 7.15
N GLY A 29 -9.39 -3.45 6.21
CA GLY A 29 -8.61 -2.31 5.73
C GLY A 29 -9.44 -1.24 5.06
N HIS A 30 -8.81 -0.08 4.88
CA HIS A 30 -9.41 1.03 4.16
C HIS A 30 -8.37 1.75 3.32
N ARG A 31 -8.85 2.51 2.34
CA ARG A 31 -8.03 3.29 1.43
C ARG A 31 -8.42 4.74 1.49
N GLU A 32 -7.44 5.63 1.31
CA GLU A 32 -7.67 7.06 1.23
C GLU A 32 -7.36 7.55 -0.18
N TYR A 33 -8.20 8.44 -0.67
CA TYR A 33 -8.09 8.96 -2.03
C TYR A 33 -8.52 10.42 -2.07
N CYS A 34 -8.15 11.11 -3.14
CA CYS A 34 -8.58 12.48 -3.35
C CYS A 34 -10.07 12.53 -3.75
N GLY A 35 -10.86 13.25 -2.99
CA GLY A 35 -12.29 13.41 -3.29
C GLY A 35 -12.57 14.23 -4.55
N ASP A 36 -11.60 15.00 -5.03
CA ASP A 36 -11.75 15.84 -6.21
C ASP A 36 -11.40 15.12 -7.51
N CYS A 37 -10.32 14.33 -7.51
CA CYS A 37 -9.81 13.70 -8.73
C CYS A 37 -9.68 12.18 -8.67
N GLY A 38 -9.90 11.58 -7.50
CA GLY A 38 -9.85 10.13 -7.34
C GLY A 38 -8.46 9.53 -7.17
N THR A 39 -7.40 10.33 -7.13
CA THR A 39 -6.05 9.82 -6.96
C THR A 39 -5.93 9.01 -5.66
N PRO A 40 -5.51 7.74 -5.71
CA PRO A 40 -5.28 6.96 -4.51
C PRO A 40 -4.02 7.41 -3.79
N PHE A 41 -4.10 7.65 -2.48
CA PHE A 41 -2.97 8.11 -1.69
C PHE A 41 -2.38 7.03 -0.81
N SER A 42 -3.23 6.37 -0.03
CA SER A 42 -2.74 5.49 1.03
C SER A 42 -3.72 4.37 1.33
N MET A 43 -3.23 3.41 2.09
CA MET A 43 -4.06 2.36 2.64
C MET A 43 -3.57 2.00 4.05
N LYS A 44 -4.49 1.52 4.87
CA LYS A 44 -4.20 1.00 6.20
C LYS A 44 -4.88 -0.35 6.37
N VAL A 45 -4.22 -1.23 7.10
CA VAL A 45 -4.80 -2.51 7.48
C VAL A 45 -4.87 -2.60 8.99
N ASP A 46 -5.95 -3.17 9.50
CA ASP A 46 -6.23 -3.17 10.94
C ASP A 46 -5.20 -3.97 11.75
N HIS A 47 -4.59 -4.96 11.15
CA HIS A 47 -3.56 -5.78 11.81
C HIS A 47 -2.17 -5.12 11.84
N GLN A 48 -2.02 -3.96 11.22
CA GLN A 48 -0.80 -3.15 11.29
C GLN A 48 -1.16 -1.68 11.53
N PRO A 49 -1.77 -1.35 12.69
CA PRO A 49 -2.28 0.00 12.94
C PRO A 49 -1.20 1.06 13.07
N GLU A 50 0.04 0.67 13.33
CA GLU A 50 1.14 1.60 13.53
C GLU A 50 1.80 2.06 12.23
N THR A 51 1.41 1.51 11.07
CA THR A 51 1.99 1.89 9.78
C THR A 51 0.93 2.38 8.80
N VAL A 52 1.39 3.21 7.85
CA VAL A 52 0.59 3.67 6.71
C VAL A 52 1.35 3.28 5.45
N ASP A 53 0.64 2.70 4.50
CA ASP A 53 1.17 2.41 3.17
C ASP A 53 0.70 3.50 2.22
N PHE A 54 1.64 4.18 1.57
CA PHE A 54 1.28 5.26 0.65
C PHE A 54 1.77 4.96 -0.77
N SER A 55 1.06 5.52 -1.75
CA SER A 55 1.41 5.34 -3.15
C SER A 55 2.67 6.13 -3.50
N VAL A 56 3.70 5.43 -3.95
CA VAL A 56 4.98 6.05 -4.34
C VAL A 56 4.78 7.02 -5.50
N ALA A 57 3.84 6.75 -6.40
CA ALA A 57 3.57 7.61 -7.54
C ALA A 57 3.07 9.01 -7.15
N THR A 58 2.60 9.20 -5.93
CA THR A 58 2.13 10.51 -5.44
C THR A 58 3.23 11.36 -4.81
N LEU A 59 4.45 10.84 -4.72
CA LEU A 59 5.59 11.61 -4.22
C LEU A 59 6.05 12.62 -5.27
N ASP A 60 6.65 13.73 -4.81
CA ASP A 60 7.24 14.73 -5.71
C ASP A 60 8.40 14.13 -6.51
N ASP A 61 9.14 13.21 -5.90
CA ASP A 61 10.29 12.55 -6.54
C ASP A 61 10.19 11.03 -6.30
N PRO A 62 9.31 10.33 -7.05
CA PRO A 62 9.09 8.90 -6.85
C PRO A 62 10.29 8.04 -7.18
N GLU A 63 11.24 8.54 -7.97
CA GLU A 63 12.45 7.80 -8.32
C GLU A 63 13.34 7.51 -7.12
N ARG A 64 13.19 8.25 -6.03
CA ARG A 64 13.97 8.05 -4.81
C ARG A 64 13.53 6.84 -4.00
N VAL A 65 12.38 6.26 -4.32
CA VAL A 65 11.82 5.12 -3.58
C VAL A 65 11.57 3.97 -4.54
N ALA A 66 12.56 3.11 -4.67
CA ALA A 66 12.46 1.93 -5.54
C ALA A 66 11.75 0.79 -4.80
N PRO A 67 10.96 -0.03 -5.51
CA PRO A 67 10.35 -1.21 -4.89
C PRO A 67 11.42 -2.22 -4.49
N GLY A 68 11.19 -2.90 -3.37
CA GLY A 68 12.11 -3.92 -2.85
C GLY A 68 11.59 -5.35 -2.97
N PHE A 69 10.31 -5.53 -3.18
CA PHE A 69 9.69 -6.86 -3.30
C PHE A 69 8.28 -6.73 -3.86
N HIS A 70 7.72 -7.88 -4.26
CA HIS A 70 6.33 -7.99 -4.71
C HIS A 70 5.51 -8.76 -3.67
N ILE A 71 4.27 -8.31 -3.45
CA ILE A 71 3.31 -9.07 -2.64
C ILE A 71 2.09 -9.39 -3.49
N PHE A 72 1.30 -10.37 -3.05
CA PHE A 72 0.12 -10.83 -3.75
C PHE A 72 0.42 -11.24 -5.20
N ASP A 73 1.57 -11.85 -5.41
CA ASP A 73 1.96 -12.34 -6.74
C ASP A 73 0.99 -13.40 -7.26
N VAL A 74 0.32 -14.12 -6.38
CA VAL A 74 -0.72 -15.10 -6.72
C VAL A 74 -1.90 -14.45 -7.44
N SER A 75 -2.15 -13.17 -7.23
CA SER A 75 -3.26 -12.43 -7.85
C SER A 75 -2.86 -11.72 -9.14
N ARG A 76 -1.62 -11.86 -9.56
CA ARG A 76 -1.13 -11.25 -10.78
C ARG A 76 -1.84 -11.86 -12.00
N ILE A 77 -2.24 -11.00 -12.94
CA ILE A 77 -2.80 -11.49 -14.21
C ILE A 77 -1.68 -12.12 -15.06
N PRO A 78 -1.95 -13.28 -15.70
CA PRO A 78 -0.87 -14.05 -16.33
C PRO A 78 -0.11 -13.32 -17.44
N TRP A 79 -0.75 -12.40 -18.15
CA TRP A 79 -0.12 -11.69 -19.26
C TRP A 79 0.68 -10.45 -18.81
N PHE A 80 0.67 -10.10 -17.51
CA PHE A 80 1.46 -9.00 -16.97
C PHE A 80 2.60 -9.57 -16.11
N GLU A 81 3.82 -9.29 -16.50
CA GLU A 81 5.00 -9.79 -15.81
C GLU A 81 6.03 -8.68 -15.67
N THR A 82 6.49 -8.44 -14.45
CA THR A 82 7.59 -7.52 -14.18
C THR A 82 8.91 -8.29 -14.31
N LYS A 83 9.82 -7.76 -15.13
CA LYS A 83 11.11 -8.39 -15.39
C LYS A 83 12.16 -7.87 -14.42
N ASP A 84 12.12 -8.38 -13.20
CA ASP A 84 13.11 -8.04 -12.17
C ASP A 84 13.43 -9.29 -11.34
N ALA A 85 14.45 -9.17 -10.49
CA ALA A 85 14.88 -10.25 -9.61
C ALA A 85 14.44 -10.04 -8.16
N LEU A 86 13.47 -9.16 -7.91
CA LEU A 86 12.98 -8.88 -6.57
C LEU A 86 12.25 -10.08 -5.99
N PRO A 87 12.33 -10.29 -4.66
CA PRO A 87 11.55 -11.33 -4.00
C PRO A 87 10.05 -11.20 -4.29
N ARG A 88 9.39 -12.33 -4.48
CA ARG A 88 7.95 -12.38 -4.75
C ARG A 88 7.27 -13.19 -3.67
N HIS A 89 6.31 -12.55 -3.00
CA HIS A 89 5.52 -13.19 -1.94
C HIS A 89 4.13 -13.46 -2.48
N ALA A 90 3.63 -14.68 -2.25
CA ALA A 90 2.33 -15.11 -2.76
C ALA A 90 1.21 -14.18 -2.26
N ARG A 91 1.25 -13.82 -1.00
CA ARG A 91 0.32 -12.89 -0.35
C ARG A 91 1.12 -11.85 0.43
N PHE A 92 0.83 -11.61 1.71
CA PHE A 92 1.65 -10.76 2.56
C PHE A 92 3.00 -11.40 2.85
N ARG A 93 3.97 -10.61 3.29
CA ARG A 93 5.23 -11.14 3.81
C ARG A 93 4.99 -11.84 5.15
N LYS A 94 5.86 -12.81 5.48
CA LYS A 94 5.75 -13.57 6.72
C LYS A 94 5.88 -12.73 7.98
N ASP A 95 6.59 -11.60 7.89
CA ASP A 95 6.78 -10.69 9.02
C ASP A 95 5.61 -9.74 9.25
N THR A 96 4.54 -9.87 8.48
CA THR A 96 3.34 -9.05 8.60
C THR A 96 2.46 -9.58 9.73
N ARG A 97 2.86 -9.29 10.97
CA ARG A 97 2.08 -9.60 12.18
C ARG A 97 1.58 -11.04 12.27
N GLY A 98 2.39 -11.99 11.82
CA GLY A 98 2.06 -13.40 11.91
C GLY A 98 0.99 -13.89 10.93
N LEU A 99 0.63 -13.11 9.96
CA LEU A 99 -0.40 -13.51 8.99
C LEU A 99 0.08 -14.51 7.94
N GLU A 100 1.32 -14.86 7.92
CA GLU A 100 1.91 -15.87 7.03
C GLU A 100 1.39 -15.83 5.59
N GLY A 101 1.18 -14.64 5.08
CA GLY A 101 0.70 -14.45 3.73
C GLY A 101 -0.81 -14.53 3.55
N THR A 102 -1.60 -14.66 4.60
CA THR A 102 -3.06 -14.72 4.53
C THR A 102 -3.66 -13.61 5.37
N PRO A 103 -4.51 -12.72 4.79
CA PRO A 103 -5.16 -11.68 5.58
C PRO A 103 -6.21 -12.28 6.52
N PRO A 104 -6.49 -11.63 7.65
CA PRO A 104 -7.62 -12.00 8.48
C PRO A 104 -8.90 -11.66 7.75
N ASP A 105 -9.93 -12.36 8.04
CA ASP A 105 -11.21 -12.13 7.38
C ASP A 105 -12.25 -11.57 8.24
#